data_23e8147496d3ceab700e9a123da8c344
#
_entry.id   23e8147496d3ceab700e9a123da8c344
#
_cell.length_a   1.000
_cell.length_b   1.000
_cell.length_c   1.000
_cell.angle_alpha   90.00
_cell.angle_beta   90.00
_cell.angle_gamma   90.00
#
_symmetry.space_group_name_H-M   'P 1'
#
loop_
_entity.id
_entity.type
_entity.pdbx_description
1 polymer ?
#
loop_
_entity_poly.entity_id
_entity_poly.type
_entity_poly.pdbx_seq_one_letter_code
_entity_poly.pdbx_strand_id
1 'polypeptide(L)' 'MPNDVVPQPTACALIIGNEILSGRTADVNLMHIAGRLTESGIRLAEARVISDIEKEIVAAVNACRVRYDYIFTT' A
#
# COMPACT_ATOMS: atom_id res chain seq x y z
N MET A 1 -12.73 9.79 -27.86
CA MET A 1 -12.54 9.76 -27.33
C MET A 1 -11.90 9.55 -26.42
N PRO A 2 -12.22 9.13 -26.15
CA PRO A 2 -11.59 8.41 -25.17
C PRO A 2 -10.40 8.98 -24.57
N ASN A 3 -9.92 9.83 -25.11
CA ASN A 3 -8.78 10.50 -24.54
C ASN A 3 -9.13 11.32 -23.34
N ASP A 4 -10.41 11.25 -22.97
CA ASP A 4 -10.89 11.97 -21.81
C ASP A 4 -10.80 11.13 -20.54
N VAL A 5 -10.22 9.94 -20.64
CA VAL A 5 -10.08 9.10 -19.45
C VAL A 5 -9.08 9.71 -18.49
N VAL A 6 -9.57 10.06 -17.32
CA VAL A 6 -8.70 10.55 -16.24
C VAL A 6 -7.90 9.37 -15.71
N PRO A 7 -6.58 9.48 -15.59
CA PRO A 7 -5.79 8.40 -15.02
C PRO A 7 -6.30 8.05 -13.63
N GLN A 8 -6.44 6.77 -13.38
CA GLN A 8 -6.86 6.27 -12.08
C GLN A 8 -5.77 6.57 -11.05
N PRO A 9 -6.11 7.14 -9.88
CA PRO A 9 -5.13 7.33 -8.82
C PRO A 9 -4.55 5.99 -8.39
N THR A 10 -3.30 6.01 -7.96
CA THR A 10 -2.60 4.83 -7.50
C THR A 10 -2.26 4.92 -6.03
N ALA A 11 -2.13 3.76 -5.39
CA ALA A 11 -1.80 3.66 -3.98
C ALA A 11 -0.79 2.56 -3.72
N CYS A 12 -0.10 2.70 -2.61
CA CYS A 12 0.78 1.69 -2.06
C CYS A 12 0.31 1.38 -0.64
N ALA A 13 0.31 0.11 -0.27
CA ALA A 13 0.01 -0.31 1.08
C ALA A 13 1.30 -0.76 1.77
N LEU A 14 1.57 -0.22 2.95
CA LEU A 14 2.70 -0.63 3.78
C LEU A 14 2.17 -1.40 4.98
N ILE A 15 2.44 -2.69 5.00
CA ILE A 15 2.04 -3.57 6.09
C ILE A 15 3.22 -3.71 7.02
N ILE A 16 3.09 -3.16 8.22
CA ILE A 16 4.19 -3.06 9.17
C ILE A 16 4.01 -4.10 10.26
N GLY A 17 4.96 -4.99 10.39
CA GLY A 17 4.87 -5.98 11.46
C GLY A 17 5.86 -7.11 11.32
N ASN A 18 6.67 -7.31 12.33
CA ASN A 18 7.61 -8.41 12.39
C ASN A 18 6.89 -9.76 12.42
N GLU A 19 5.72 -9.81 13.03
CA GLU A 19 4.93 -11.03 13.14
C GLU A 19 4.41 -11.48 11.77
N ILE A 20 4.19 -10.56 10.85
CA ILE A 20 3.79 -10.90 9.48
C ILE A 20 4.99 -11.49 8.75
N LEU A 21 6.14 -10.84 8.86
CA LEU A 21 7.37 -11.30 8.20
C LEU A 21 7.83 -12.67 8.72
N SER A 22 7.63 -12.94 10.00
CA SER A 22 8.02 -14.22 10.59
C SER A 22 7.01 -15.33 10.34
N GLY A 23 5.86 -15.00 9.77
CA GLY A 23 4.81 -15.98 9.51
C GLY A 23 3.96 -16.33 10.72
N ARG A 24 4.14 -15.62 11.85
CA ARG A 24 3.35 -15.91 13.06
C ARG A 24 1.91 -15.43 12.95
N THR A 25 1.68 -14.41 12.12
CA THR A 25 0.35 -13.84 11.96
C THR A 25 0.11 -13.64 10.47
N ALA A 26 -1.06 -14.07 10.01
CA ALA A 26 -1.47 -13.81 8.63
C ALA A 26 -2.00 -12.38 8.54
N ASP A 27 -1.63 -11.68 7.47
CA ASP A 27 -2.18 -10.35 7.23
C ASP A 27 -3.52 -10.46 6.52
N VAL A 28 -4.54 -9.84 7.09
CA VAL A 28 -5.87 -9.77 6.46
C VAL A 28 -6.20 -8.34 6.05
N ASN A 29 -5.38 -7.37 6.45
CA ASN A 29 -5.65 -5.96 6.18
C ASN A 29 -5.50 -5.62 4.70
N LEU A 30 -4.57 -6.27 4.02
CA LEU A 30 -4.33 -6.00 2.61
C LEU A 30 -5.58 -6.26 1.77
N MET A 31 -6.27 -7.36 2.05
CA MET A 31 -7.50 -7.69 1.32
C MET A 31 -8.57 -6.62 1.53
N HIS A 32 -8.73 -6.15 2.76
CA HIS A 32 -9.70 -5.10 3.07
C HIS A 32 -9.33 -3.78 2.40
N ILE A 33 -8.07 -3.41 2.46
CA ILE A 33 -7.59 -2.17 1.84
C ILE A 33 -7.82 -2.22 0.34
N ALA A 34 -7.42 -3.31 -0.29
CA ALA A 34 -7.58 -3.47 -1.73
C ALA A 34 -9.03 -3.36 -2.17
N GLY A 35 -9.93 -4.01 -1.43
CA GLY A 35 -11.36 -3.95 -1.73
C GLY A 35 -11.93 -2.55 -1.61
N ARG A 36 -11.59 -1.85 -0.53
CA ARG A 36 -12.09 -0.50 -0.30
C ARG A 36 -11.54 0.47 -1.35
N LEU A 37 -10.28 0.34 -1.71
CA LEU A 37 -9.68 1.22 -2.70
C LEU A 37 -10.29 0.98 -4.08
N THR A 38 -10.54 -0.27 -4.43
CA THR A 38 -11.17 -0.60 -5.71
C THR A 38 -12.56 0.04 -5.78
N GLU A 39 -13.33 -0.05 -4.70
CA GLU A 39 -14.65 0.58 -4.64
C GLU A 39 -14.57 2.09 -4.80
N SER A 40 -13.49 2.70 -4.35
CA SER A 40 -13.29 4.13 -4.41
C SER A 40 -12.64 4.60 -5.71
N GLY A 41 -12.34 3.68 -6.62
CA GLY A 41 -11.72 4.02 -7.90
C GLY A 41 -10.22 4.26 -7.80
N ILE A 42 -9.58 3.78 -6.74
CA ILE A 42 -8.13 3.90 -6.54
C ILE A 42 -7.50 2.54 -6.78
N ARG A 43 -6.46 2.51 -7.60
CA ARG A 43 -5.77 1.27 -7.91
C ARG A 43 -4.66 1.02 -6.89
N LEU A 44 -4.74 -0.09 -6.17
CA LEU A 44 -3.64 -0.51 -5.32
C LEU A 44 -2.55 -1.12 -6.22
N ALA A 45 -1.48 -0.38 -6.44
CA ALA A 45 -0.45 -0.75 -7.39
C ALA A 45 0.71 -1.53 -6.77
N GLU A 46 0.92 -1.37 -5.47
CA GLU A 46 2.02 -2.05 -4.79
C GLU A 46 1.64 -2.26 -3.33
N ALA A 47 2.16 -3.34 -2.75
CA ALA A 47 2.08 -3.59 -1.32
C ALA A 47 3.44 -4.08 -0.85
N ARG A 48 3.86 -3.62 0.31
CA ARG A 48 5.12 -4.05 0.93
C ARG A 48 4.85 -4.50 2.36
N VAL A 49 5.51 -5.57 2.76
CA VAL A 49 5.51 -6.00 4.16
C VAL A 49 6.89 -5.64 4.70
N ILE A 50 6.92 -4.83 5.74
CA ILE A 50 8.17 -4.31 6.28
C ILE A 50 8.24 -4.52 7.79
N SER A 51 9.47 -4.60 8.30
CA SER A 51 9.67 -4.75 9.73
C SER A 51 9.31 -3.48 10.46
N ASP A 52 8.94 -3.62 11.74
CA ASP A 52 8.57 -2.51 12.59
C ASP A 52 9.83 -1.84 13.14
N ILE A 53 10.62 -1.29 12.24
CA ILE A 53 11.85 -0.55 12.54
C ILE A 53 11.70 0.81 11.89
N GLU A 54 11.82 1.86 12.68
CA GLU A 54 11.57 3.22 12.20
C GLU A 54 12.33 3.55 10.91
N LYS A 55 13.59 3.19 10.84
CA LYS A 55 14.41 3.45 9.67
C LYS A 55 13.85 2.79 8.42
N GLU A 56 13.35 1.56 8.57
CA GLU A 56 12.77 0.82 7.44
C GLU A 56 11.44 1.41 7.02
N ILE A 57 10.66 1.86 7.98
CA ILE A 57 9.37 2.50 7.71
C ILE A 57 9.58 3.80 6.94
N VAL A 58 10.50 4.62 7.41
CA VAL A 58 10.82 5.90 6.77
C VAL A 58 11.32 5.68 5.34
N ALA A 59 12.20 4.69 5.14
CA ALA A 59 12.72 4.40 3.82
C ALA A 59 11.61 3.96 2.87
N ALA A 60 10.69 3.12 3.34
CA ALA A 60 9.58 2.63 2.52
C ALA A 60 8.62 3.77 2.16
N VAL A 61 8.28 4.62 3.13
CA VAL A 61 7.40 5.77 2.88
C VAL A 61 8.04 6.69 1.83
N ASN A 62 9.32 7.00 1.99
CA ASN A 62 10.00 7.88 1.05
C ASN A 62 10.09 7.29 -0.35
N ALA A 63 10.27 5.99 -0.46
CA ALA A 63 10.32 5.33 -1.76
C ALA A 63 8.94 5.34 -2.44
N CYS A 64 7.88 5.15 -1.68
CA CYS A 64 6.54 5.04 -2.22
C CYS A 64 5.90 6.40 -2.54
N ARG A 65 6.16 7.41 -1.73
CA ARG A 65 5.50 8.70 -1.90
C ARG A 65 5.84 9.41 -3.21
N VAL A 66 6.95 9.06 -3.83
CA VAL A 66 7.33 9.66 -5.12
C VAL A 66 6.73 8.91 -6.31
N ARG A 67 6.17 7.71 -6.07
CA ARG A 67 5.64 6.86 -7.14
C ARG A 67 4.13 6.78 -7.17
N TYR A 68 3.48 6.96 -6.01
CA TYR A 68 2.04 6.74 -5.87
C TYR A 68 1.36 7.96 -5.29
N ASP A 69 0.07 8.07 -5.58
CA ASP A 69 -0.73 9.21 -5.10
C ASP A 69 -1.06 9.08 -3.62
N TYR A 70 -1.21 7.84 -3.14
CA TYR A 70 -1.59 7.56 -1.76
C TYR A 70 -0.72 6.48 -1.16
N ILE A 71 -0.46 6.59 0.14
CA ILE A 71 0.21 5.55 0.91
C ILE A 71 -0.67 5.23 2.12
N PHE A 72 -0.97 3.95 2.28
CA PHE A 72 -1.74 3.48 3.43
C PHE A 72 -0.85 2.59 4.27
N THR A 73 -0.85 2.81 5.58
CA THR A 73 -0.07 2.00 6.52
C THR A 73 -0.99 1.25 7.46
N THR A 74 -0.59 0.05 7.83
CA THR A 74 -1.32 -0.73 8.84
C THR A 74 -0.39 -1.44 9.79
#